data_b7e6cd0b642cbf83ebd30d163012c09b
#
_entry.id   b7e6cd0b642cbf83ebd30d163012c09b
#
_cell.length_a   1.000
_cell.length_b   1.000
_cell.length_c   1.000
_cell.angle_alpha   90.00
_cell.angle_beta   90.00
_cell.angle_gamma   90.00
#
_symmetry.space_group_name_H-M   'P 1'
#
loop_
_entity.id
_entity.type
_entity.pdbx_description
1 polymer ?
#
loop_
_entity_poly.entity_id
_entity_poly.type
_entity_poly.pdbx_seq_one_letter_code
_entity_poly.pdbx_strand_id
1 'polypeptide(L)'
;MLYFRCNKMRDLDLSIIIVNYNTFKLTKETIDSCLAEPTHYTYEIFLVDNKSTDDSLAKLEDYFKDEISRGILKVIANSSNDGFAKANNLAIEQAEGEYILLLNSDTLIKEATIDKCMDYMTKATNADVGALGCKVSLADGSLDKACKRSFPNPANAFYKLFNVKTNSGKDDYNLDDLDDDGVYEIDCLVGAFMLVRRTAIDDIGLLDDTFFMYGEDIDWCYRIKQAGWRIIYFGEAEIIHYKGASSEDKKTKKRNPKLIYEFYRAMYVFYRKHYTKKYNIFVNIAVYIGIGVLLVSNLIKNALRS
;
A
#
# COMPACT_ATOMS: atom_id res chain seq x y z
N MET A 1 17.56 26.41 -17.16
CA MET A 1 18.81 25.71 -16.81
C MET A 1 18.45 24.25 -16.65
N LEU A 2 18.58 23.45 -17.71
CA LEU A 2 18.26 22.02 -17.72
C LEU A 2 19.35 21.29 -16.93
N TYR A 3 19.01 20.83 -15.72
CA TYR A 3 19.81 19.86 -15.02
C TYR A 3 19.71 18.53 -15.76
N PHE A 4 20.74 18.18 -16.52
CA PHE A 4 20.97 16.79 -16.92
C PHE A 4 21.20 16.00 -15.62
N ARG A 5 20.17 15.37 -15.08
CA ARG A 5 20.33 14.31 -14.08
C ARG A 5 21.05 13.16 -14.80
N CYS A 6 22.25 12.86 -14.35
CA CYS A 6 22.99 11.67 -14.77
C CYS A 6 22.12 10.46 -14.39
N ASN A 7 21.43 9.86 -15.38
CA ASN A 7 20.79 8.56 -15.20
C ASN A 7 21.90 7.56 -14.91
N LYS A 8 22.12 7.27 -13.63
CA LYS A 8 22.90 6.11 -13.22
C LYS A 8 22.13 4.90 -13.77
N MET A 9 22.67 4.21 -14.78
CA MET A 9 22.10 2.93 -15.21
C MET A 9 22.04 2.05 -13.96
N ARG A 10 20.84 1.63 -13.58
CA ARG A 10 20.63 0.73 -12.45
C ARG A 10 20.77 -0.69 -12.97
N ASP A 11 21.43 -1.54 -12.21
CA ASP A 11 21.72 -2.90 -12.62
C ASP A 11 20.52 -3.84 -12.38
N LEU A 12 19.47 -3.36 -11.67
CA LEU A 12 18.26 -4.10 -11.34
C LEU A 12 16.99 -3.39 -11.87
N ASP A 13 16.06 -4.20 -12.36
CA ASP A 13 14.77 -3.72 -12.84
C ASP A 13 13.80 -3.46 -11.68
N LEU A 14 13.76 -4.36 -10.69
CA LEU A 14 12.74 -4.38 -9.65
C LEU A 14 13.34 -4.61 -8.25
N SER A 15 12.88 -3.81 -7.27
CA SER A 15 13.07 -4.10 -5.84
C SER A 15 11.72 -4.36 -5.19
N ILE A 16 11.53 -5.56 -4.64
CA ILE A 16 10.31 -5.96 -3.93
C ILE A 16 10.54 -5.75 -2.43
N ILE A 17 9.65 -5.00 -1.77
CA ILE A 17 9.77 -4.67 -0.35
C ILE A 17 8.61 -5.30 0.41
N ILE A 18 8.94 -6.14 1.39
CA ILE A 18 8.00 -6.87 2.25
C ILE A 18 8.29 -6.54 3.70
N VAL A 19 7.31 -5.98 4.41
CA VAL A 19 7.43 -5.64 5.84
C VAL A 19 6.80 -6.72 6.69
N ASN A 20 7.60 -7.36 7.55
CA ASN A 20 7.16 -8.37 8.52
C ASN A 20 6.95 -7.75 9.90
N TYR A 21 5.89 -8.18 10.59
CA TYR A 21 5.68 -7.97 12.01
C TYR A 21 4.87 -9.10 12.62
N ASN A 22 5.53 -10.05 13.29
CA ASN A 22 4.91 -11.23 13.93
C ASN A 22 4.05 -12.09 12.97
N THR A 23 4.49 -12.27 11.72
CA THR A 23 3.72 -12.97 10.66
C THR A 23 4.55 -13.98 9.90
N PHE A 24 5.43 -14.74 10.59
CA PHE A 24 6.35 -15.70 9.96
C PHE A 24 5.72 -16.50 8.82
N LYS A 25 4.60 -17.19 9.09
CA LYS A 25 4.00 -18.10 8.10
C LYS A 25 3.57 -17.36 6.83
N LEU A 26 2.87 -16.24 6.97
CA LEU A 26 2.36 -15.46 5.85
C LEU A 26 3.52 -14.81 5.08
N THR A 27 4.46 -14.19 5.80
CA THR A 27 5.65 -13.57 5.18
C THR A 27 6.46 -14.60 4.39
N LYS A 28 6.64 -15.81 4.94
CA LYS A 28 7.27 -16.93 4.24
C LYS A 28 6.52 -17.25 2.94
N GLU A 29 5.20 -17.44 3.01
CA GLU A 29 4.36 -17.76 1.83
C GLU A 29 4.41 -16.64 0.77
N THR A 30 4.44 -15.38 1.20
CA THR A 30 4.60 -14.23 0.30
C THR A 30 5.95 -14.26 -0.42
N ILE A 31 7.06 -14.44 0.30
CA ILE A 31 8.41 -14.50 -0.29
C ILE A 31 8.52 -15.72 -1.20
N ASP A 32 8.04 -16.89 -0.78
CA ASP A 32 8.01 -18.10 -1.61
C ASP A 32 7.27 -17.86 -2.93
N SER A 33 6.13 -17.14 -2.90
CA SER A 33 5.38 -16.83 -4.11
C SER A 33 6.14 -15.89 -5.06
N CYS A 34 6.92 -14.95 -4.51
CA CYS A 34 7.80 -14.08 -5.33
C CYS A 34 8.93 -14.88 -5.98
N LEU A 35 9.56 -15.80 -5.23
CA LEU A 35 10.68 -16.61 -5.71
C LEU A 35 10.23 -17.68 -6.71
N ALA A 36 9.00 -18.18 -6.59
CA ALA A 36 8.41 -19.17 -7.50
C ALA A 36 7.92 -18.56 -8.82
N GLU A 37 7.72 -17.23 -8.86
CA GLU A 37 7.24 -16.53 -10.05
C GLU A 37 8.35 -16.46 -11.10
N PRO A 38 8.18 -17.12 -12.28
CA PRO A 38 9.14 -16.99 -13.33
C PRO A 38 9.07 -15.58 -13.93
N THR A 39 10.15 -14.83 -13.81
CA THR A 39 10.25 -13.49 -14.41
C THR A 39 11.55 -13.33 -15.20
N HIS A 40 11.48 -12.57 -16.29
CA HIS A 40 12.66 -12.20 -17.07
C HIS A 40 13.31 -10.90 -16.60
N TYR A 41 12.70 -10.22 -15.61
CA TYR A 41 13.25 -9.02 -14.99
C TYR A 41 14.24 -9.38 -13.88
N THR A 42 15.31 -8.61 -13.78
CA THR A 42 16.26 -8.72 -12.66
C THR A 42 15.67 -8.11 -11.41
N TYR A 43 15.74 -8.80 -10.28
CA TYR A 43 15.13 -8.32 -9.05
C TYR A 43 15.91 -8.63 -7.79
N GLU A 44 15.59 -7.90 -6.74
CA GLU A 44 15.98 -8.14 -5.36
C GLU A 44 14.73 -8.09 -4.47
N ILE A 45 14.78 -8.75 -3.31
CA ILE A 45 13.72 -8.73 -2.31
C ILE A 45 14.30 -8.16 -1.01
N PHE A 46 13.61 -7.18 -0.41
CA PHE A 46 13.87 -6.71 0.93
C PHE A 46 12.84 -7.29 1.90
N LEU A 47 13.31 -8.02 2.90
CA LEU A 47 12.55 -8.40 4.07
C LEU A 47 12.86 -7.41 5.19
N VAL A 48 11.90 -6.54 5.52
CA VAL A 48 12.04 -5.58 6.61
C VAL A 48 11.30 -6.13 7.82
N ASP A 49 12.02 -6.61 8.84
CA ASP A 49 11.42 -6.98 10.11
C ASP A 49 11.20 -5.75 10.98
N ASN A 50 9.96 -5.37 11.19
CA ASN A 50 9.58 -4.15 11.92
C ASN A 50 9.53 -4.37 13.43
N LYS A 51 10.62 -4.97 14.00
CA LYS A 51 10.75 -5.30 15.42
C LYS A 51 9.74 -6.35 15.88
N SER A 52 9.68 -7.49 15.20
CA SER A 52 8.90 -8.63 15.68
C SER A 52 9.25 -9.01 17.10
N THR A 53 8.26 -9.37 17.89
CA THR A 53 8.40 -9.75 19.30
C THR A 53 8.36 -11.27 19.51
N ASP A 54 8.10 -11.99 18.42
CA ASP A 54 8.15 -13.45 18.32
C ASP A 54 9.44 -13.90 17.61
N ASP A 55 9.51 -15.17 17.25
CA ASP A 55 10.65 -15.77 16.56
C ASP A 55 10.58 -15.65 15.01
N SER A 56 9.70 -14.80 14.49
CA SER A 56 9.48 -14.65 13.04
C SER A 56 10.75 -14.33 12.28
N LEU A 57 11.54 -13.38 12.73
CA LEU A 57 12.78 -12.96 12.03
C LEU A 57 13.77 -14.12 11.96
N ALA A 58 14.10 -14.74 13.10
CA ALA A 58 15.09 -15.82 13.15
C ALA A 58 14.67 -17.02 12.28
N LYS A 59 13.37 -17.33 12.24
CA LYS A 59 12.84 -18.41 11.39
C LYS A 59 12.88 -18.07 9.92
N LEU A 60 12.62 -16.81 9.53
CA LEU A 60 12.72 -16.35 8.15
C LEU A 60 14.17 -16.37 7.67
N GLU A 61 15.10 -15.89 8.49
CA GLU A 61 16.54 -15.93 8.17
C GLU A 61 17.09 -17.36 7.99
N ASP A 62 16.66 -18.30 8.85
CA ASP A 62 17.08 -19.70 8.73
C ASP A 62 16.47 -20.37 7.50
N TYR A 63 15.18 -20.09 7.22
CA TYR A 63 14.48 -20.68 6.08
C TYR A 63 15.03 -20.19 4.74
N PHE A 64 15.30 -18.89 4.61
CA PHE A 64 15.78 -18.23 3.38
C PHE A 64 17.30 -18.01 3.35
N LYS A 65 18.07 -18.75 4.13
CA LYS A 65 19.53 -18.58 4.24
C LYS A 65 20.26 -18.67 2.90
N ASP A 66 19.77 -19.49 1.96
CA ASP A 66 20.36 -19.66 0.63
C ASP A 66 20.09 -18.43 -0.24
N GLU A 67 18.89 -17.87 -0.23
CA GLU A 67 18.51 -16.64 -0.94
C GLU A 67 19.25 -15.42 -0.37
N ILE A 68 19.42 -15.38 0.94
CA ILE A 68 20.23 -14.35 1.63
C ILE A 68 21.69 -14.46 1.23
N SER A 69 22.27 -15.68 1.23
CA SER A 69 23.67 -15.88 0.86
C SER A 69 23.96 -15.53 -0.60
N ARG A 70 22.97 -15.68 -1.47
CA ARG A 70 23.03 -15.31 -2.90
C ARG A 70 22.76 -13.82 -3.15
N GLY A 71 22.38 -13.06 -2.13
CA GLY A 71 22.05 -11.63 -2.23
C GLY A 71 20.72 -11.32 -2.92
N ILE A 72 19.88 -12.32 -3.17
CA ILE A 72 18.53 -12.15 -3.74
C ILE A 72 17.59 -11.58 -2.69
N LEU A 73 17.67 -12.09 -1.44
CA LEU A 73 16.92 -11.61 -0.28
C LEU A 73 17.84 -10.83 0.66
N LYS A 74 17.50 -9.57 0.90
CA LYS A 74 18.21 -8.67 1.82
C LYS A 74 17.35 -8.45 3.06
N VAL A 75 17.91 -8.64 4.25
CA VAL A 75 17.18 -8.52 5.51
C VAL A 75 17.53 -7.20 6.20
N ILE A 76 16.51 -6.46 6.64
CA ILE A 76 16.63 -5.26 7.47
C ILE A 76 15.88 -5.51 8.77
N ALA A 77 16.62 -5.59 9.89
CA ALA A 77 16.04 -5.75 11.23
C ALA A 77 15.91 -4.38 11.91
N ASN A 78 14.68 -3.88 12.07
CA ASN A 78 14.46 -2.61 12.74
C ASN A 78 14.64 -2.71 14.26
N SER A 79 15.18 -1.68 14.85
CA SER A 79 15.32 -1.56 16.31
C SER A 79 14.01 -1.22 17.04
N SER A 80 13.02 -0.68 16.31
CA SER A 80 11.69 -0.27 16.80
C SER A 80 10.62 -0.50 15.74
N ASN A 81 9.34 -0.66 16.17
CA ASN A 81 8.20 -0.64 15.28
C ASN A 81 7.69 0.81 15.16
N ASP A 82 8.20 1.51 14.16
CA ASP A 82 7.84 2.91 13.88
C ASP A 82 6.77 3.05 12.79
N GLY A 83 6.14 1.95 12.40
CA GLY A 83 5.03 1.91 11.45
C GLY A 83 5.43 1.45 10.04
N PHE A 84 4.43 1.30 9.20
CA PHE A 84 4.56 0.73 7.87
C PHE A 84 5.33 1.65 6.90
N ALA A 85 5.02 2.94 6.90
CA ALA A 85 5.68 3.91 6.02
C ALA A 85 7.18 3.97 6.27
N LYS A 86 7.59 4.10 7.53
CA LYS A 86 9.02 4.20 7.90
C LYS A 86 9.78 2.90 7.62
N ALA A 87 9.15 1.74 7.85
CA ALA A 87 9.76 0.45 7.54
C ALA A 87 10.02 0.29 6.03
N ASN A 88 9.05 0.65 5.19
CA ASN A 88 9.25 0.64 3.74
C ASN A 88 10.32 1.62 3.29
N ASN A 89 10.36 2.83 3.85
CA ASN A 89 11.34 3.85 3.48
C ASN A 89 12.78 3.36 3.68
N LEU A 90 13.07 2.62 4.77
CA LEU A 90 14.39 2.06 5.03
C LEU A 90 14.87 1.11 3.91
N ALA A 91 13.95 0.37 3.31
CA ALA A 91 14.27 -0.49 2.17
C ALA A 91 14.34 0.31 0.86
N ILE A 92 13.41 1.27 0.64
CA ILE A 92 13.41 2.11 -0.57
C ILE A 92 14.74 2.87 -0.72
N GLU A 93 15.30 3.36 0.38
CA GLU A 93 16.58 4.08 0.41
C GLU A 93 17.77 3.20 -0.02
N GLN A 94 17.70 1.88 0.24
CA GLN A 94 18.74 0.91 -0.11
C GLN A 94 18.46 0.19 -1.43
N ALA A 95 17.25 0.28 -1.94
CA ALA A 95 16.79 -0.43 -3.13
C ALA A 95 17.46 0.10 -4.40
N GLU A 96 17.90 -0.81 -5.27
CA GLU A 96 18.62 -0.51 -6.51
C GLU A 96 17.74 -0.59 -7.76
N GLY A 97 16.53 -1.18 -7.67
CA GLY A 97 15.62 -1.35 -8.78
C GLY A 97 15.14 -0.04 -9.40
N GLU A 98 14.90 -0.05 -10.71
CA GLU A 98 14.26 1.06 -11.44
C GLU A 98 12.78 1.19 -11.03
N TYR A 99 12.17 0.09 -10.62
CA TYR A 99 10.83 0.03 -10.05
C TYR A 99 10.88 -0.50 -8.62
N ILE A 100 9.97 0.02 -7.79
CA ILE A 100 9.81 -0.41 -6.40
C ILE A 100 8.42 -1.02 -6.25
N LEU A 101 8.35 -2.27 -5.82
CA LEU A 101 7.11 -2.93 -5.46
C LEU A 101 6.96 -2.98 -3.94
N LEU A 102 6.01 -2.23 -3.39
CA LEU A 102 5.55 -2.46 -2.03
C LEU A 102 4.57 -3.63 -2.06
N LEU A 103 4.85 -4.66 -1.27
CA LEU A 103 4.07 -5.89 -1.19
C LEU A 103 3.79 -6.25 0.26
N ASN A 104 2.53 -6.40 0.65
CA ASN A 104 2.21 -6.83 2.01
C ASN A 104 2.66 -8.26 2.29
N SER A 105 3.05 -8.51 3.53
CA SER A 105 3.53 -9.82 3.99
C SER A 105 2.45 -10.91 4.11
N ASP A 106 1.20 -10.60 3.79
CA ASP A 106 0.06 -11.51 3.79
C ASP A 106 -0.61 -11.61 2.41
N THR A 107 0.23 -11.61 1.36
CA THR A 107 -0.20 -11.70 -0.05
C THR A 107 0.37 -12.94 -0.73
N LEU A 108 -0.29 -13.40 -1.79
CA LEU A 108 0.25 -14.37 -2.72
C LEU A 108 0.20 -13.82 -4.13
N ILE A 109 1.34 -13.82 -4.82
CA ILE A 109 1.44 -13.45 -6.23
C ILE A 109 0.87 -14.59 -7.07
N LYS A 110 0.03 -14.26 -8.04
CA LYS A 110 -0.47 -15.22 -9.05
C LYS A 110 0.43 -15.24 -10.27
N GLU A 111 0.30 -16.31 -11.05
CA GLU A 111 1.10 -16.55 -12.25
C GLU A 111 1.18 -15.34 -13.19
N ALA A 112 2.38 -15.01 -13.62
CA ALA A 112 2.73 -13.91 -14.51
C ALA A 112 2.35 -12.51 -14.02
N THR A 113 2.07 -12.32 -12.72
CA THR A 113 1.68 -11.02 -12.17
C THR A 113 2.79 -9.99 -12.27
N ILE A 114 4.02 -10.36 -11.89
CA ILE A 114 5.18 -9.46 -11.95
C ILE A 114 5.45 -9.06 -13.40
N ASP A 115 5.57 -10.05 -14.29
CA ASP A 115 5.89 -9.79 -15.70
C ASP A 115 4.83 -8.92 -16.37
N LYS A 116 3.55 -9.22 -16.20
CA LYS A 116 2.46 -8.40 -16.76
C LYS A 116 2.50 -6.95 -16.29
N CYS A 117 2.72 -6.73 -14.98
CA CYS A 117 2.81 -5.39 -14.41
C CYS A 117 4.05 -4.64 -14.91
N MET A 118 5.21 -5.31 -14.95
CA MET A 118 6.46 -4.73 -15.42
C MET A 118 6.41 -4.46 -16.92
N ASP A 119 5.89 -5.39 -17.74
CA ASP A 119 5.68 -5.21 -19.19
C ASP A 119 4.78 -3.99 -19.49
N TYR A 120 3.77 -3.76 -18.64
CA TYR A 120 2.95 -2.56 -18.77
C TYR A 120 3.73 -1.30 -18.45
N MET A 121 4.47 -1.29 -17.33
CA MET A 121 5.21 -0.13 -16.84
C MET A 121 6.41 0.24 -17.74
N THR A 122 7.05 -0.73 -18.38
CA THR A 122 8.24 -0.51 -19.22
C THR A 122 7.92 -0.05 -20.63
N LYS A 123 6.66 -0.14 -21.10
CA LYS A 123 6.27 0.37 -22.42
C LYS A 123 6.54 1.87 -22.52
N ALA A 124 7.15 2.29 -23.61
CA ALA A 124 7.42 3.72 -23.86
C ALA A 124 6.17 4.60 -23.85
N THR A 125 5.01 4.04 -24.25
CA THR A 125 3.70 4.72 -24.19
C THR A 125 3.21 4.98 -22.78
N ASN A 126 3.78 4.32 -21.77
CA ASN A 126 3.42 4.39 -20.37
C ASN A 126 4.53 5.04 -19.51
N ALA A 127 5.43 5.81 -20.16
CA ALA A 127 6.52 6.49 -19.47
C ALA A 127 6.05 7.53 -18.43
N ASP A 128 4.81 8.01 -18.55
CA ASP A 128 4.13 8.94 -17.64
C ASP A 128 3.36 8.23 -16.50
N VAL A 129 3.37 6.90 -16.46
CA VAL A 129 2.79 6.13 -15.35
C VAL A 129 3.78 6.10 -14.19
N GLY A 130 3.40 6.73 -13.08
CA GLY A 130 4.21 6.80 -11.85
C GLY A 130 3.98 5.62 -10.92
N ALA A 131 2.75 5.07 -10.89
CA ALA A 131 2.41 3.92 -10.06
C ALA A 131 1.37 3.02 -10.73
N LEU A 132 1.44 1.72 -10.42
CA LEU A 132 0.51 0.70 -10.88
C LEU A 132 0.15 -0.22 -9.72
N GLY A 133 -1.14 -0.56 -9.60
CA GLY A 133 -1.63 -1.62 -8.72
C GLY A 133 -2.41 -2.65 -9.52
N CYS A 134 -2.37 -3.90 -9.11
CA CYS A 134 -3.11 -4.98 -9.76
C CYS A 134 -4.46 -5.24 -9.06
N LYS A 135 -5.24 -6.17 -9.63
CA LYS A 135 -6.42 -6.75 -8.98
C LYS A 135 -6.01 -7.44 -7.69
N VAL A 136 -6.71 -7.11 -6.60
CA VAL A 136 -6.49 -7.72 -5.29
C VAL A 136 -7.71 -8.52 -4.91
N SER A 137 -7.60 -9.83 -4.91
CA SER A 137 -8.64 -10.75 -4.45
C SER A 137 -8.42 -11.11 -2.99
N LEU A 138 -9.50 -11.21 -2.23
CA LEU A 138 -9.48 -11.73 -0.87
C LEU A 138 -9.45 -13.26 -0.87
N ALA A 139 -9.19 -13.87 0.28
CA ALA A 139 -9.11 -15.33 0.42
C ALA A 139 -10.41 -16.07 0.03
N ASP A 140 -11.57 -15.40 0.06
CA ASP A 140 -12.86 -15.93 -0.36
C ASP A 140 -13.16 -15.73 -1.86
N GLY A 141 -12.21 -15.15 -2.61
CA GLY A 141 -12.32 -14.84 -4.03
C GLY A 141 -13.03 -13.52 -4.35
N SER A 142 -13.53 -12.78 -3.35
CA SER A 142 -14.11 -11.46 -3.58
C SER A 142 -13.02 -10.41 -3.82
N LEU A 143 -13.37 -9.33 -4.56
CA LEU A 143 -12.47 -8.21 -4.79
C LEU A 143 -12.23 -7.42 -3.49
N ASP A 144 -10.97 -7.11 -3.17
CA ASP A 144 -10.68 -6.05 -2.22
C ASP A 144 -10.94 -4.68 -2.86
N LYS A 145 -12.08 -4.09 -2.55
CA LYS A 145 -12.50 -2.79 -3.11
C LYS A 145 -11.49 -1.65 -2.90
N ALA A 146 -10.51 -1.85 -2.01
CA ALA A 146 -9.46 -0.87 -1.79
C ALA A 146 -8.41 -0.81 -2.92
N CYS A 147 -8.41 -1.78 -3.85
CA CYS A 147 -7.41 -1.82 -4.94
C CYS A 147 -7.63 -0.74 -6.01
N LYS A 148 -8.85 -0.21 -6.15
CA LYS A 148 -9.20 0.87 -7.08
C LYS A 148 -10.11 1.89 -6.39
N ARG A 149 -9.59 3.08 -6.15
CA ARG A 149 -10.30 4.13 -5.40
C ARG A 149 -10.12 5.51 -6.01
N SER A 150 -11.11 6.39 -5.79
CA SER A 150 -10.91 7.84 -5.88
C SER A 150 -10.30 8.38 -4.57
N PHE A 151 -9.83 9.64 -4.58
CA PHE A 151 -9.36 10.25 -3.33
C PHE A 151 -10.52 10.49 -2.35
N PRO A 152 -10.30 10.23 -1.05
CA PRO A 152 -11.26 10.60 -0.04
C PRO A 152 -11.42 12.13 -0.01
N ASN A 153 -12.66 12.61 -0.08
CA ASN A 153 -12.98 14.02 0.03
C ASN A 153 -14.19 14.21 0.99
N PRO A 154 -14.43 15.44 1.49
CA PRO A 154 -15.53 15.69 2.43
C PRO A 154 -16.91 15.27 1.91
N ALA A 155 -17.16 15.40 0.60
CA ALA A 155 -18.44 15.01 0.01
C ALA A 155 -18.62 13.48 0.05
N ASN A 156 -17.62 12.71 -0.40
CA ASN A 156 -17.65 11.25 -0.36
C ASN A 156 -17.78 10.73 1.08
N ALA A 157 -17.04 11.34 2.02
CA ALA A 157 -17.14 11.02 3.44
C ALA A 157 -18.54 11.30 4.00
N PHE A 158 -19.16 12.43 3.60
CA PHE A 158 -20.51 12.79 4.00
C PHE A 158 -21.56 11.80 3.45
N TYR A 159 -21.50 11.48 2.16
CA TYR A 159 -22.41 10.50 1.53
C TYR A 159 -22.34 9.14 2.22
N LYS A 160 -21.12 8.68 2.53
CA LYS A 160 -20.91 7.40 3.22
C LYS A 160 -21.42 7.43 4.67
N LEU A 161 -21.20 8.56 5.40
CA LEU A 161 -21.61 8.70 6.80
C LEU A 161 -23.14 8.70 6.94
N PHE A 162 -23.83 9.38 6.04
CA PHE A 162 -25.29 9.51 6.06
C PHE A 162 -26.01 8.45 5.21
N ASN A 163 -25.26 7.48 4.66
CA ASN A 163 -25.79 6.45 3.76
C ASN A 163 -26.63 7.04 2.60
N VAL A 164 -26.24 8.23 2.15
CA VAL A 164 -26.86 8.90 1.01
C VAL A 164 -26.32 8.26 -0.25
N LYS A 165 -27.21 7.58 -0.99
CA LYS A 165 -26.84 7.05 -2.31
C LYS A 165 -26.63 8.22 -3.27
N THR A 166 -25.51 8.23 -3.97
CA THR A 166 -25.29 9.13 -5.12
C THR A 166 -26.33 8.82 -6.21
N ASN A 167 -26.54 9.73 -7.17
CA ASN A 167 -27.48 9.52 -8.26
C ASN A 167 -27.21 8.25 -9.09
N SER A 168 -25.98 7.74 -9.07
CA SER A 168 -25.58 6.47 -9.66
C SER A 168 -25.97 5.24 -8.83
N GLY A 169 -26.29 5.43 -7.54
CA GLY A 169 -26.59 4.34 -6.60
C GLY A 169 -25.37 3.50 -6.19
N LYS A 170 -24.16 3.88 -6.62
CA LYS A 170 -22.90 3.18 -6.44
C LYS A 170 -21.92 3.97 -5.57
N ASP A 171 -20.90 3.31 -5.05
CA ASP A 171 -19.85 3.94 -4.24
C ASP A 171 -18.78 4.56 -5.15
N ASP A 172 -18.90 5.85 -5.44
CA ASP A 172 -17.93 6.60 -6.25
C ASP A 172 -16.52 6.61 -5.64
N TYR A 173 -16.37 6.28 -4.37
CA TYR A 173 -15.07 6.18 -3.71
C TYR A 173 -14.34 4.89 -4.12
N ASN A 174 -15.04 3.76 -4.19
CA ASN A 174 -14.43 2.47 -4.54
C ASN A 174 -14.48 2.16 -6.04
N LEU A 175 -14.97 3.09 -6.87
CA LEU A 175 -15.06 2.95 -8.32
C LEU A 175 -15.74 1.63 -8.75
N ASP A 176 -16.85 1.28 -8.07
CA ASP A 176 -17.60 0.03 -8.28
C ASP A 176 -18.17 -0.11 -9.71
N ASP A 177 -18.13 0.96 -10.52
CA ASP A 177 -18.56 0.97 -11.91
C ASP A 177 -17.52 0.42 -12.89
N LEU A 178 -16.26 0.38 -12.48
CA LEU A 178 -15.19 -0.11 -13.33
C LEU A 178 -15.11 -1.63 -13.27
N ASP A 179 -14.93 -2.25 -14.44
CA ASP A 179 -14.70 -3.68 -14.55
C ASP A 179 -13.45 -4.10 -13.75
N ASP A 180 -13.55 -5.21 -13.02
CA ASP A 180 -12.47 -5.71 -12.17
C ASP A 180 -11.27 -6.24 -12.97
N ASP A 181 -11.48 -6.65 -14.22
CA ASP A 181 -10.45 -7.17 -15.11
C ASP A 181 -9.90 -6.12 -16.11
N GLY A 182 -10.41 -4.88 -16.05
CA GLY A 182 -10.01 -3.80 -16.95
C GLY A 182 -8.75 -3.05 -16.49
N VAL A 183 -8.30 -2.13 -17.36
CA VAL A 183 -7.15 -1.25 -17.10
C VAL A 183 -7.64 0.20 -17.08
N TYR A 184 -7.44 0.88 -15.97
CA TYR A 184 -8.01 2.22 -15.76
C TYR A 184 -7.02 3.16 -15.07
N GLU A 185 -7.04 4.43 -15.46
CA GLU A 185 -6.45 5.47 -14.64
C GLU A 185 -7.37 5.74 -13.45
N ILE A 186 -6.78 5.70 -12.26
CA ILE A 186 -7.48 5.91 -10.98
C ILE A 186 -6.75 6.94 -10.12
N ASP A 187 -7.33 7.26 -8.97
CA ASP A 187 -6.68 8.19 -8.03
C ASP A 187 -5.80 7.48 -7.01
N CYS A 188 -6.22 6.32 -6.50
CA CYS A 188 -5.59 5.75 -5.32
C CYS A 188 -5.58 4.21 -5.35
N LEU A 189 -4.39 3.66 -5.14
CA LEU A 189 -4.10 2.24 -4.96
C LEU A 189 -4.16 1.85 -3.48
N VAL A 190 -4.12 0.55 -3.21
CA VAL A 190 -3.88 0.00 -1.87
C VAL A 190 -2.42 -0.42 -1.73
N GLY A 191 -1.81 -0.18 -0.57
CA GLY A 191 -0.43 -0.55 -0.28
C GLY A 191 -0.14 -2.06 -0.25
N ALA A 192 -1.16 -2.93 -0.47
CA ALA A 192 -0.96 -4.37 -0.52
C ALA A 192 -0.16 -4.83 -1.74
N PHE A 193 -0.31 -4.13 -2.87
CA PHE A 193 0.52 -4.25 -4.08
C PHE A 193 0.60 -2.86 -4.73
N MET A 194 1.75 -2.24 -4.69
CA MET A 194 1.98 -0.92 -5.29
C MET A 194 3.34 -0.89 -5.98
N LEU A 195 3.33 -0.98 -7.30
CA LEU A 195 4.51 -0.88 -8.16
C LEU A 195 4.73 0.58 -8.55
N VAL A 196 5.84 1.17 -8.13
CA VAL A 196 6.12 2.60 -8.30
C VAL A 196 7.42 2.80 -9.08
N ARG A 197 7.37 3.68 -10.06
CA ARG A 197 8.54 4.07 -10.86
C ARG A 197 9.50 4.92 -10.00
N ARG A 198 10.79 4.61 -10.05
CA ARG A 198 11.83 5.32 -9.28
C ARG A 198 11.86 6.82 -9.58
N THR A 199 11.75 7.21 -10.83
CA THR A 199 11.73 8.64 -11.20
C THR A 199 10.54 9.38 -10.63
N ALA A 200 9.39 8.72 -10.44
CA ALA A 200 8.26 9.31 -9.72
C ALA A 200 8.60 9.47 -8.23
N ILE A 201 9.27 8.49 -7.61
CA ILE A 201 9.75 8.61 -6.21
C ILE A 201 10.75 9.76 -6.09
N ASP A 202 11.66 9.90 -7.02
CA ASP A 202 12.66 10.98 -7.03
C ASP A 202 12.01 12.36 -7.10
N ASP A 203 10.85 12.50 -7.77
CA ASP A 203 10.10 13.74 -7.89
C ASP A 203 9.30 14.09 -6.63
N ILE A 204 8.71 13.10 -5.96
CA ILE A 204 7.75 13.32 -4.88
C ILE A 204 8.28 12.99 -3.49
N GLY A 205 9.41 12.27 -3.41
CA GLY A 205 9.98 11.74 -2.17
C GLY A 205 9.32 10.44 -1.69
N LEU A 206 9.80 9.96 -0.57
CA LEU A 206 9.40 8.71 0.07
C LEU A 206 7.98 8.76 0.65
N LEU A 207 7.50 7.66 1.23
CA LEU A 207 6.29 7.64 2.04
C LEU A 207 6.41 8.63 3.20
N ASP A 208 5.31 9.31 3.55
CA ASP A 208 5.29 10.21 4.70
C ASP A 208 5.24 9.40 6.00
N ASP A 209 6.30 9.43 6.79
CA ASP A 209 6.47 8.67 8.02
C ASP A 209 5.64 9.23 9.21
N THR A 210 4.93 10.34 9.01
CA THR A 210 3.91 10.79 9.96
C THR A 210 2.72 9.84 10.02
N PHE A 211 2.51 9.00 8.99
CA PHE A 211 1.55 7.90 8.99
C PHE A 211 2.20 6.65 9.60
N PHE A 212 1.73 6.24 10.77
CA PHE A 212 2.19 5.01 11.40
C PHE A 212 1.69 3.77 10.63
N MET A 213 0.41 3.76 10.28
CA MET A 213 -0.29 2.75 9.49
C MET A 213 -1.59 3.34 8.95
N TYR A 214 -1.95 2.98 7.72
CA TYR A 214 -3.07 3.53 6.95
C TYR A 214 -2.86 4.97 6.48
N GLY A 215 -3.27 5.23 5.25
CA GLY A 215 -3.26 6.56 4.64
C GLY A 215 -1.93 6.99 4.02
N GLU A 216 -0.82 6.30 4.30
CA GLU A 216 0.46 6.49 3.64
C GLU A 216 0.36 6.21 2.13
N ASP A 217 -0.42 5.18 1.75
CA ASP A 217 -0.71 4.82 0.35
C ASP A 217 -1.52 5.92 -0.34
N ILE A 218 -2.55 6.44 0.32
CA ILE A 218 -3.38 7.52 -0.19
C ILE A 218 -2.57 8.82 -0.33
N ASP A 219 -1.74 9.14 0.65
CA ASP A 219 -0.86 10.31 0.61
C ASP A 219 0.15 10.23 -0.53
N TRP A 220 0.75 9.06 -0.72
CA TRP A 220 1.73 8.85 -1.79
C TRP A 220 1.08 8.95 -3.17
N CYS A 221 -0.06 8.30 -3.37
CA CYS A 221 -0.87 8.43 -4.58
C CYS A 221 -1.25 9.89 -4.85
N TYR A 222 -1.64 10.62 -3.81
CA TYR A 222 -2.00 12.03 -3.96
C TYR A 222 -0.80 12.87 -4.45
N ARG A 223 0.39 12.67 -3.89
CA ARG A 223 1.61 13.37 -4.32
C ARG A 223 2.05 12.95 -5.73
N ILE A 224 1.93 11.68 -6.09
CA ILE A 224 2.18 11.17 -7.45
C ILE A 224 1.31 11.93 -8.47
N LYS A 225 -0.01 12.00 -8.24
CA LYS A 225 -0.91 12.73 -9.16
C LYS A 225 -0.67 14.24 -9.16
N GLN A 226 -0.34 14.85 -8.01
CA GLN A 226 -0.01 16.27 -7.95
C GLN A 226 1.27 16.63 -8.73
N ALA A 227 2.20 15.71 -8.88
CA ALA A 227 3.40 15.86 -9.70
C ALA A 227 3.14 15.60 -11.21
N GLY A 228 1.90 15.24 -11.58
CA GLY A 228 1.52 15.02 -12.98
C GLY A 228 1.68 13.58 -13.48
N TRP A 229 2.05 12.65 -12.61
CA TRP A 229 2.12 11.23 -12.95
C TRP A 229 0.75 10.58 -12.95
N ARG A 230 0.54 9.60 -13.85
CA ARG A 230 -0.66 8.76 -13.85
C ARG A 230 -0.53 7.61 -12.86
N ILE A 231 -1.66 7.17 -12.32
CA ILE A 231 -1.79 5.97 -11.47
C ILE A 231 -2.75 5.01 -12.16
N ILE A 232 -2.33 3.76 -12.32
CA ILE A 232 -3.06 2.75 -13.08
C ILE A 232 -3.53 1.62 -12.16
N TYR A 233 -4.81 1.29 -12.26
CA TYR A 233 -5.33 -0.02 -11.88
C TYR A 233 -5.20 -0.96 -13.08
N PHE A 234 -4.54 -2.09 -12.88
CA PHE A 234 -4.24 -3.07 -13.92
C PHE A 234 -4.89 -4.41 -13.56
N GLY A 235 -6.15 -4.62 -13.98
CA GLY A 235 -6.95 -5.79 -13.64
C GLY A 235 -6.49 -7.10 -14.30
N GLU A 236 -5.61 -7.04 -15.33
CA GLU A 236 -5.07 -8.22 -16.02
C GLU A 236 -4.03 -9.01 -15.20
N ALA A 237 -3.58 -8.44 -14.08
CA ALA A 237 -2.70 -9.08 -13.11
C ALA A 237 -3.39 -9.15 -11.75
N GLU A 238 -3.09 -10.18 -10.95
CA GLU A 238 -3.83 -10.44 -9.71
C GLU A 238 -2.94 -10.97 -8.60
N ILE A 239 -3.21 -10.53 -7.37
CA ILE A 239 -2.70 -11.14 -6.13
C ILE A 239 -3.86 -11.59 -5.24
N ILE A 240 -3.58 -12.54 -4.32
CA ILE A 240 -4.49 -12.86 -3.22
C ILE A 240 -3.97 -12.17 -1.96
N HIS A 241 -4.85 -11.51 -1.20
CA HIS A 241 -4.53 -10.82 0.04
C HIS A 241 -5.32 -11.43 1.21
N TYR A 242 -4.62 -12.05 2.17
CA TYR A 242 -5.21 -12.69 3.36
C TYR A 242 -5.60 -11.70 4.47
N LYS A 243 -6.06 -10.54 4.09
CA LYS A 243 -6.39 -9.36 4.90
C LYS A 243 -6.84 -9.66 6.33
N GLY A 244 -6.22 -8.97 7.29
CA GLY A 244 -6.65 -9.03 8.70
C GLY A 244 -5.92 -10.06 9.56
N ALA A 245 -4.96 -10.79 9.03
CA ALA A 245 -4.23 -11.82 9.78
C ALA A 245 -3.48 -11.27 11.02
N SER A 246 -3.10 -10.00 11.02
CA SER A 246 -2.39 -9.32 12.12
C SER A 246 -3.23 -8.30 12.89
N SER A 247 -4.46 -8.00 12.48
CA SER A 247 -5.22 -6.84 12.99
C SER A 247 -6.44 -7.16 13.86
N GLU A 248 -6.97 -8.39 13.81
CA GLU A 248 -8.18 -8.79 14.55
C GLU A 248 -7.96 -10.06 15.38
N ASP A 249 -8.48 -10.07 16.60
CA ASP A 249 -8.63 -11.29 17.37
C ASP A 249 -9.71 -12.18 16.73
N LYS A 250 -9.33 -13.39 16.28
CA LYS A 250 -10.20 -14.31 15.54
C LYS A 250 -11.43 -14.77 16.34
N LYS A 251 -11.37 -14.75 17.69
CA LYS A 251 -12.46 -15.22 18.58
C LYS A 251 -13.46 -14.09 18.87
N THR A 252 -12.96 -12.93 19.26
CA THR A 252 -13.79 -11.80 19.72
C THR A 252 -14.10 -10.80 18.62
N LYS A 253 -13.43 -10.90 17.44
CA LYS A 253 -13.47 -9.89 16.38
C LYS A 253 -13.13 -8.47 16.89
N LYS A 254 -12.45 -8.39 18.03
CA LYS A 254 -11.92 -7.11 18.56
C LYS A 254 -10.69 -6.71 17.76
N ARG A 255 -10.68 -5.46 17.35
CA ARG A 255 -9.51 -4.83 16.74
C ARG A 255 -8.62 -4.24 17.82
N ASN A 256 -7.32 -4.18 17.55
CA ASN A 256 -6.40 -3.45 18.41
C ASN A 256 -6.82 -1.97 18.46
N PRO A 257 -7.13 -1.41 19.66
CA PRO A 257 -7.54 -0.01 19.80
C PRO A 257 -6.54 1.00 19.21
N LYS A 258 -5.23 0.68 19.26
CA LYS A 258 -4.19 1.49 18.61
C LYS A 258 -4.42 1.58 17.10
N LEU A 259 -4.75 0.48 16.43
CA LEU A 259 -5.01 0.49 14.99
C LEU A 259 -6.29 1.25 14.63
N ILE A 260 -7.32 1.21 15.49
CA ILE A 260 -8.51 2.05 15.33
C ILE A 260 -8.12 3.53 15.42
N TYR A 261 -7.34 3.90 16.44
CA TYR A 261 -6.86 5.27 16.60
C TYR A 261 -6.03 5.72 15.38
N GLU A 262 -5.07 4.91 14.92
CA GLU A 262 -4.21 5.26 13.79
C GLU A 262 -4.99 5.43 12.49
N PHE A 263 -6.05 4.64 12.25
CA PHE A 263 -6.92 4.81 11.10
C PHE A 263 -7.59 6.20 11.06
N TYR A 264 -8.15 6.67 12.19
CA TYR A 264 -8.77 7.99 12.25
C TYR A 264 -7.74 9.12 12.31
N ARG A 265 -6.59 8.86 12.94
CA ARG A 265 -5.43 9.78 12.90
C ARG A 265 -4.95 9.98 11.46
N ALA A 266 -4.86 8.92 10.67
CA ALA A 266 -4.49 9.00 9.26
C ALA A 266 -5.48 9.88 8.46
N MET A 267 -6.79 9.71 8.67
CA MET A 267 -7.80 10.59 8.05
C MET A 267 -7.57 12.07 8.41
N TYR A 268 -7.30 12.35 9.70
CA TYR A 268 -7.01 13.70 10.17
C TYR A 268 -5.74 14.26 9.53
N VAL A 269 -4.63 13.49 9.51
CA VAL A 269 -3.34 13.91 8.94
C VAL A 269 -3.49 14.19 7.45
N PHE A 270 -4.11 13.28 6.69
CA PHE A 270 -4.34 13.44 5.26
C PHE A 270 -5.18 14.70 4.96
N TYR A 271 -6.31 14.88 5.64
CA TYR A 271 -7.17 16.05 5.47
C TYR A 271 -6.44 17.34 5.81
N ARG A 272 -5.73 17.39 6.93
CA ARG A 272 -4.94 18.53 7.36
C ARG A 272 -3.89 18.92 6.33
N LYS A 273 -3.19 17.93 5.77
CA LYS A 273 -2.09 18.14 4.81
C LYS A 273 -2.58 18.63 3.46
N HIS A 274 -3.66 18.04 2.94
CA HIS A 274 -4.05 18.23 1.54
C HIS A 274 -5.30 19.08 1.32
N TYR A 275 -6.18 19.18 2.32
CA TYR A 275 -7.51 19.78 2.13
C TYR A 275 -7.82 20.99 2.98
N THR A 276 -7.16 21.20 4.12
CA THR A 276 -7.47 22.34 5.02
C THR A 276 -7.43 23.70 4.28
N LYS A 277 -6.50 23.87 3.34
CA LYS A 277 -6.40 25.12 2.55
C LYS A 277 -7.40 25.21 1.40
N LYS A 278 -8.04 24.10 1.02
CA LYS A 278 -9.01 24.04 -0.07
C LYS A 278 -10.44 24.33 0.36
N TYR A 279 -10.74 24.19 1.64
CA TYR A 279 -12.08 24.36 2.19
C TYR A 279 -12.12 25.49 3.21
N ASN A 280 -13.30 26.09 3.40
CA ASN A 280 -13.51 27.13 4.40
C ASN A 280 -13.47 26.57 5.83
N ILE A 281 -13.37 27.49 6.81
CA ILE A 281 -13.21 27.12 8.22
C ILE A 281 -14.36 26.25 8.76
N PHE A 282 -15.60 26.49 8.32
CA PHE A 282 -16.77 25.73 8.80
C PHE A 282 -16.74 24.28 8.33
N VAL A 283 -16.35 24.04 7.07
CA VAL A 283 -16.14 22.69 6.54
C VAL A 283 -14.99 21.99 7.29
N ASN A 284 -13.89 22.68 7.53
CA ASN A 284 -12.75 22.13 8.27
C ASN A 284 -13.16 21.70 9.69
N ILE A 285 -13.88 22.55 10.41
CA ILE A 285 -14.39 22.25 11.76
C ILE A 285 -15.33 21.02 11.71
N ALA A 286 -16.27 20.99 10.77
CA ALA A 286 -17.22 19.87 10.63
C ALA A 286 -16.49 18.54 10.36
N VAL A 287 -15.47 18.54 9.48
CA VAL A 287 -14.67 17.34 9.20
C VAL A 287 -13.90 16.87 10.42
N TYR A 288 -13.24 17.76 11.16
CA TYR A 288 -12.49 17.39 12.36
C TYR A 288 -13.40 16.84 13.47
N ILE A 289 -14.56 17.46 13.68
CA ILE A 289 -15.58 16.95 14.62
C ILE A 289 -16.05 15.57 14.15
N GLY A 290 -16.36 15.40 12.86
CA GLY A 290 -16.81 14.13 12.29
C GLY A 290 -15.80 13.01 12.51
N ILE A 291 -14.51 13.24 12.24
CA ILE A 291 -13.44 12.28 12.50
C ILE A 291 -13.39 11.90 13.99
N GLY A 292 -13.47 12.89 14.89
CA GLY A 292 -13.45 12.64 16.34
C GLY A 292 -14.64 11.81 16.82
N VAL A 293 -15.85 12.13 16.36
CA VAL A 293 -17.07 11.38 16.68
C VAL A 293 -16.98 9.93 16.19
N LEU A 294 -16.50 9.72 14.96
CA LEU A 294 -16.33 8.38 14.41
C LEU A 294 -15.29 7.57 15.19
N LEU A 295 -14.16 8.18 15.56
CA LEU A 295 -13.15 7.55 16.41
C LEU A 295 -13.76 7.05 17.73
N VAL A 296 -14.40 7.95 18.48
CA VAL A 296 -14.99 7.61 19.78
C VAL A 296 -16.06 6.53 19.64
N SER A 297 -16.96 6.67 18.65
CA SER A 297 -18.01 5.69 18.38
C SER A 297 -17.42 4.30 18.07
N ASN A 298 -16.36 4.22 17.26
CA ASN A 298 -15.75 2.93 16.93
C ASN A 298 -14.95 2.33 18.08
N LEU A 299 -14.31 3.13 18.91
CA LEU A 299 -13.66 2.63 20.13
C LEU A 299 -14.69 2.05 21.10
N ILE A 300 -15.83 2.73 21.32
CA ILE A 300 -16.94 2.23 22.14
C ILE A 300 -17.49 0.92 21.57
N LYS A 301 -17.81 0.88 20.27
CA LYS A 301 -18.31 -0.34 19.61
C LYS A 301 -17.31 -1.49 19.74
N ASN A 302 -16.01 -1.23 19.61
CA ASN A 302 -14.97 -2.23 19.76
C ASN A 302 -14.86 -2.76 21.20
N ALA A 303 -15.00 -1.88 22.19
CA ALA A 303 -15.00 -2.25 23.61
C ALA A 303 -16.21 -3.14 23.98
N LEU A 304 -17.37 -2.91 23.36
CA LEU A 304 -18.61 -3.65 23.60
C LEU A 304 -18.68 -5.01 22.84
N ARG A 305 -17.75 -5.30 21.94
CA ARG A 305 -17.67 -6.62 21.32
C ARG A 305 -17.21 -7.64 22.36
N SER A 306 -17.99 -8.67 22.58
CA SER A 306 -17.72 -9.77 23.53
C SER A 306 -17.08 -10.95 22.80
#